data_9920dfac13e1de85573fb0aed280ea6f
#
_entry.id   9920dfac13e1de85573fb0aed280ea6f
#
_cell.length_a   1.000
_cell.length_b   1.000
_cell.length_c   1.000
_cell.angle_alpha   90.00
_cell.angle_beta   90.00
_cell.angle_gamma   90.00
#
_symmetry.space_group_name_H-M   'P 1'
#
loop_
_entity.id
_entity.type
_entity.pdbx_description
1 polymer ?
#
loop_
_entity_poly.entity_id
_entity_poly.type
_entity_poly.pdbx_seq_one_letter_code
_entity_poly.pdbx_strand_id
1 'polypeptide(L)'
;MTAPLIVVGGVAGCGKTTLAAALAQTLGINFRDGDDLHPEANKAKMAAGEPLADEDRAPWLAACAAQLAAWGDTGGVISASALKRAYRNTLYAAHPAVRYVLIHITPELATARAQARAGHFWPASLTLSQFAILEEPAADEPAMRVDATWATDQQVAAVQGFLR
;
A
#
# COMPACT_ATOMS: atom_id res chain seq x y z
N MET A 1 -22.79 -6.36 -10.25
CA MET A 1 -21.48 -6.71 -9.66
C MET A 1 -20.77 -5.45 -9.19
N THR A 2 -20.30 -5.45 -7.99
CA THR A 2 -19.52 -4.34 -7.45
C THR A 2 -18.09 -4.46 -7.95
N ALA A 3 -17.48 -3.34 -8.34
CA ALA A 3 -16.09 -3.31 -8.70
C ALA A 3 -15.20 -3.45 -7.44
N PRO A 4 -14.00 -4.04 -7.55
CA PRO A 4 -13.17 -4.28 -6.37
C PRO A 4 -12.60 -3.00 -5.78
N LEU A 5 -12.39 -3.02 -4.47
CA LEU A 5 -11.63 -2.02 -3.73
C LEU A 5 -10.34 -2.68 -3.24
N ILE A 6 -9.20 -2.19 -3.69
CA ILE A 6 -7.92 -2.84 -3.48
C ILE A 6 -6.95 -1.87 -2.80
N VAL A 7 -6.29 -2.34 -1.74
CA VAL A 7 -5.17 -1.65 -1.11
C VAL A 7 -3.90 -2.42 -1.46
N VAL A 8 -2.98 -1.77 -2.16
CA VAL A 8 -1.67 -2.35 -2.46
C VAL A 8 -0.68 -1.81 -1.45
N GLY A 9 -0.17 -2.69 -0.61
CA GLY A 9 0.68 -2.33 0.52
C GLY A 9 2.05 -2.98 0.49
N GLY A 10 2.85 -2.61 1.45
CA GLY A 10 4.22 -3.08 1.63
C GLY A 10 5.15 -1.93 1.99
N VAL A 11 6.42 -2.26 2.17
CA VAL A 11 7.45 -1.29 2.57
C VAL A 11 7.87 -0.40 1.39
N ALA A 12 8.54 0.70 1.69
CA ALA A 12 9.12 1.57 0.67
C ALA A 12 10.03 0.77 -0.28
N GLY A 13 9.97 1.09 -1.57
CA GLY A 13 10.78 0.43 -2.59
C GLY A 13 10.23 -0.88 -3.11
N CYS A 14 9.10 -1.36 -2.62
CA CYS A 14 8.54 -2.64 -3.07
C CYS A 14 7.76 -2.56 -4.39
N GLY A 15 7.37 -1.35 -4.85
CA GLY A 15 6.66 -1.18 -6.11
C GLY A 15 5.15 -1.00 -5.98
N LYS A 16 4.66 -0.50 -4.84
CA LYS A 16 3.22 -0.31 -4.58
C LYS A 16 2.52 0.52 -5.65
N THR A 17 3.06 1.68 -5.96
CA THR A 17 2.44 2.61 -6.91
C THR A 17 2.37 2.01 -8.31
N THR A 18 3.43 1.35 -8.74
CA THR A 18 3.48 0.70 -10.06
C THR A 18 2.41 -0.38 -10.19
N LEU A 19 2.30 -1.26 -9.21
CA LEU A 19 1.30 -2.31 -9.23
C LEU A 19 -0.12 -1.74 -9.12
N ALA A 20 -0.34 -0.78 -8.23
CA ALA A 20 -1.64 -0.18 -8.03
C ALA A 20 -2.16 0.50 -9.31
N ALA A 21 -1.29 1.27 -9.98
CA ALA A 21 -1.65 1.92 -11.24
C ALA A 21 -1.96 0.91 -12.35
N ALA A 22 -1.17 -0.16 -12.45
CA ALA A 22 -1.39 -1.22 -13.44
C ALA A 22 -2.70 -1.98 -13.19
N LEU A 23 -3.03 -2.27 -11.93
CA LEU A 23 -4.30 -2.89 -11.57
C LEU A 23 -5.49 -2.00 -11.93
N ALA A 24 -5.42 -0.73 -11.58
CA ALA A 24 -6.50 0.21 -11.89
C ALA A 24 -6.74 0.33 -13.38
N GLN A 25 -5.67 0.40 -14.17
CA GLN A 25 -5.76 0.45 -15.63
C GLN A 25 -6.36 -0.82 -16.20
N THR A 26 -5.89 -1.98 -15.75
CA THR A 26 -6.36 -3.29 -16.24
C THR A 26 -7.83 -3.52 -15.90
N LEU A 27 -8.27 -3.11 -14.72
CA LEU A 27 -9.64 -3.32 -14.25
C LEU A 27 -10.59 -2.19 -14.64
N GLY A 28 -10.07 -1.08 -15.17
CA GLY A 28 -10.89 0.08 -15.55
C GLY A 28 -11.53 0.78 -14.35
N ILE A 29 -10.82 0.88 -13.24
CA ILE A 29 -11.30 1.48 -11.99
C ILE A 29 -10.40 2.62 -11.54
N ASN A 30 -10.82 3.33 -10.49
CA ASN A 30 -10.09 4.49 -9.98
C ASN A 30 -8.72 4.12 -9.40
N PHE A 31 -7.80 5.09 -9.38
CA PHE A 31 -6.49 4.97 -8.74
C PHE A 31 -6.19 6.18 -7.88
N ARG A 32 -5.58 5.95 -6.72
CA ARG A 32 -5.04 7.00 -5.87
C ARG A 32 -3.74 6.54 -5.22
N ASP A 33 -2.72 7.39 -5.28
CA ASP A 33 -1.51 7.20 -4.47
C ASP A 33 -1.83 7.63 -3.04
N GLY A 34 -1.77 6.69 -2.10
CA GLY A 34 -2.06 6.96 -0.70
C GLY A 34 -1.08 7.93 -0.04
N ASP A 35 0.15 8.04 -0.58
CA ASP A 35 1.12 9.00 -0.06
C ASP A 35 0.63 10.45 -0.19
N ASP A 36 -0.20 10.74 -1.20
CA ASP A 36 -0.78 12.06 -1.39
C ASP A 36 -1.76 12.44 -0.26
N LEU A 37 -2.22 11.47 0.51
CA LEU A 37 -3.18 11.68 1.59
C LEU A 37 -2.53 11.93 2.95
N HIS A 38 -1.19 11.87 3.03
CA HIS A 38 -0.49 12.23 4.26
C HIS A 38 -0.62 13.72 4.57
N PRO A 39 -0.87 14.09 5.85
CA PRO A 39 -0.73 15.49 6.28
C PRO A 39 0.70 15.99 6.03
N GLU A 40 0.84 17.30 5.86
CA GLU A 40 2.16 17.93 5.64
C GLU A 40 3.15 17.62 6.76
N ALA A 41 2.69 17.52 8.01
CA ALA A 41 3.55 17.15 9.14
C ALA A 41 4.17 15.76 8.95
N ASN A 42 3.43 14.80 8.39
CA ASN A 42 3.95 13.47 8.10
C ASN A 42 4.99 13.49 6.98
N LYS A 43 4.71 14.27 5.93
CA LYS A 43 5.65 14.44 4.81
C LYS A 43 6.95 15.07 5.29
N ALA A 44 6.88 16.05 6.18
CA ALA A 44 8.05 16.70 6.77
C ALA A 44 8.88 15.72 7.60
N LYS A 45 8.24 14.88 8.43
CA LYS A 45 8.93 13.86 9.22
C LYS A 45 9.66 12.86 8.32
N MET A 46 9.00 12.34 7.31
CA MET A 46 9.59 11.39 6.37
C MET A 46 10.76 12.00 5.62
N ALA A 47 10.65 13.25 5.19
CA ALA A 47 11.74 13.97 4.52
C ALA A 47 12.94 14.18 5.45
N ALA A 48 12.72 14.32 6.75
CA ALA A 48 13.78 14.46 7.76
C ALA A 48 14.38 13.11 8.19
N GLY A 49 13.88 12.00 7.64
CA GLY A 49 14.35 10.66 8.03
C GLY A 49 13.73 10.14 9.31
N GLU A 50 12.67 10.77 9.81
CA GLU A 50 11.99 10.37 11.02
C GLU A 50 10.87 9.38 10.71
N PRO A 51 10.81 8.22 11.41
CA PRO A 51 9.70 7.28 11.24
C PRO A 51 8.41 7.86 11.82
N LEU A 52 7.27 7.49 11.22
CA LEU A 52 5.96 7.90 11.71
C LEU A 52 5.53 7.03 12.88
N ALA A 53 4.95 7.64 13.91
CA ALA A 53 4.27 6.95 15.00
C ALA A 53 2.84 6.59 14.61
N ASP A 54 2.16 5.76 15.42
CA ASP A 54 0.77 5.40 15.19
C ASP A 54 -0.14 6.64 15.16
N GLU A 55 0.11 7.61 16.04
CA GLU A 55 -0.64 8.87 16.11
C GLU A 55 -0.50 9.68 14.82
N ASP A 56 0.67 9.66 14.21
CA ASP A 56 0.92 10.34 12.94
C ASP A 56 0.13 9.68 11.80
N ARG A 57 -0.01 8.36 11.84
CA ARG A 57 -0.69 7.59 10.81
C ARG A 57 -2.20 7.63 10.90
N ALA A 58 -2.76 7.88 12.08
CA ALA A 58 -4.22 7.84 12.29
C ALA A 58 -5.00 8.74 11.32
N PRO A 59 -4.67 10.04 11.14
CA PRO A 59 -5.39 10.86 10.17
C PRO A 59 -5.18 10.42 8.72
N TRP A 60 -3.99 9.90 8.39
CA TRP A 60 -3.70 9.36 7.07
C TRP A 60 -4.55 8.13 6.77
N LEU A 61 -4.63 7.18 7.71
CA LEU A 61 -5.47 5.98 7.56
C LEU A 61 -6.95 6.35 7.42
N ALA A 62 -7.41 7.35 8.19
CA ALA A 62 -8.78 7.85 8.07
C ALA A 62 -9.05 8.43 6.68
N ALA A 63 -8.10 9.16 6.10
CA ALA A 63 -8.20 9.70 4.75
C ALA A 63 -8.24 8.59 3.69
N CYS A 64 -7.41 7.57 3.84
CA CYS A 64 -7.41 6.40 2.95
C CYS A 64 -8.75 5.65 3.03
N ALA A 65 -9.26 5.43 4.24
CA ALA A 65 -10.54 4.78 4.45
C ALA A 65 -11.69 5.59 3.83
N ALA A 66 -11.68 6.90 4.00
CA ALA A 66 -12.68 7.78 3.39
C ALA A 66 -12.65 7.72 1.86
N GLN A 67 -11.46 7.61 1.26
CA GLN A 67 -11.33 7.45 -0.18
C GLN A 67 -11.93 6.13 -0.67
N LEU A 68 -11.65 5.03 0.03
CA LEU A 68 -12.23 3.73 -0.30
C LEU A 68 -13.75 3.74 -0.19
N ALA A 69 -14.28 4.32 0.88
CA ALA A 69 -15.71 4.45 1.08
C ALA A 69 -16.38 5.31 0.00
N ALA A 70 -15.72 6.39 -0.41
CA ALA A 70 -16.23 7.28 -1.45
C ALA A 70 -16.31 6.60 -2.82
N TRP A 71 -15.36 5.71 -3.13
CA TRP A 71 -15.43 4.92 -4.37
C TRP A 71 -16.55 3.88 -4.33
N GLY A 72 -16.77 3.25 -3.18
CA GLY A 72 -17.85 2.27 -3.01
C GLY A 72 -17.90 1.27 -4.17
N ASP A 73 -19.08 1.12 -4.75
CA ASP A 73 -19.32 0.14 -5.82
C ASP A 73 -18.63 0.46 -7.15
N THR A 74 -18.12 1.68 -7.32
CA THR A 74 -17.38 2.04 -8.55
C THR A 74 -15.95 1.47 -8.57
N GLY A 75 -15.45 1.09 -7.41
CA GLY A 75 -14.15 0.45 -7.31
C GLY A 75 -12.97 1.40 -7.38
N GLY A 76 -11.83 0.93 -6.91
CA GLY A 76 -10.59 1.68 -6.96
C GLY A 76 -9.43 0.95 -6.34
N VAL A 77 -8.23 1.40 -6.66
CA VAL A 77 -6.99 0.89 -6.11
C VAL A 77 -6.25 2.03 -5.44
N ILE A 78 -5.88 1.84 -4.18
CA ILE A 78 -5.05 2.79 -3.44
C ILE A 78 -3.72 2.12 -3.08
N SER A 79 -2.61 2.83 -3.28
CA SER A 79 -1.32 2.40 -2.78
C SER A 79 -1.11 2.99 -1.39
N ALA A 80 -0.94 2.12 -0.39
CA ALA A 80 -0.76 2.56 0.99
C ALA A 80 -0.01 1.48 1.77
N SER A 81 1.05 1.84 2.45
CA SER A 81 1.90 0.87 3.15
C SER A 81 1.10 -0.05 4.07
N ALA A 82 0.24 0.47 4.94
CA ALA A 82 -0.66 -0.28 5.82
C ALA A 82 0.01 -1.53 6.44
N LEU A 83 1.13 -1.31 7.13
CA LEU A 83 2.05 -2.37 7.53
C LEU A 83 1.56 -3.21 8.71
N LYS A 84 0.77 -2.64 9.62
CA LYS A 84 0.24 -3.35 10.77
C LYS A 84 -1.20 -3.82 10.53
N ARG A 85 -1.57 -4.93 11.15
CA ARG A 85 -2.95 -5.42 11.11
C ARG A 85 -3.95 -4.35 11.54
N ALA A 86 -3.62 -3.60 12.59
CA ALA A 86 -4.49 -2.53 13.08
C ALA A 86 -4.74 -1.45 12.01
N TYR A 87 -3.73 -1.12 11.21
CA TYR A 87 -3.88 -0.16 10.11
C TYR A 87 -4.81 -0.72 9.03
N ARG A 88 -4.62 -1.99 8.66
CA ARG A 88 -5.47 -2.65 7.66
C ARG A 88 -6.91 -2.78 8.13
N ASN A 89 -7.12 -3.02 9.43
CA ASN A 89 -8.47 -3.09 9.99
C ASN A 89 -9.25 -1.78 9.79
N THR A 90 -8.59 -0.63 9.92
CA THR A 90 -9.21 0.66 9.62
C THR A 90 -9.67 0.74 8.16
N LEU A 91 -8.87 0.20 7.24
CA LEU A 91 -9.21 0.19 5.81
C LEU A 91 -10.32 -0.82 5.50
N TYR A 92 -10.27 -2.02 6.09
CA TYR A 92 -11.33 -3.03 5.92
C TYR A 92 -12.69 -2.53 6.43
N ALA A 93 -12.69 -1.73 7.47
CA ALA A 93 -13.92 -1.17 8.04
C ALA A 93 -14.61 -0.15 7.10
N ALA A 94 -13.89 0.38 6.12
CA ALA A 94 -14.43 1.36 5.18
C ALA A 94 -15.48 0.75 4.24
N HIS A 95 -15.28 -0.51 3.84
CA HIS A 95 -16.21 -1.18 2.92
C HIS A 95 -15.93 -2.70 2.91
N PRO A 96 -16.96 -3.56 2.89
CA PRO A 96 -16.76 -5.02 2.94
C PRO A 96 -16.03 -5.60 1.71
N ALA A 97 -15.99 -4.88 0.60
CA ALA A 97 -15.29 -5.34 -0.60
C ALA A 97 -13.79 -5.07 -0.58
N VAL A 98 -13.25 -4.38 0.42
CA VAL A 98 -11.81 -4.05 0.49
C VAL A 98 -10.98 -5.33 0.60
N ARG A 99 -9.98 -5.42 -0.28
CA ARG A 99 -8.96 -6.48 -0.30
C ARG A 99 -7.58 -5.87 -0.20
N TYR A 100 -6.66 -6.56 0.47
CA TYR A 100 -5.30 -6.10 0.65
C TYR A 100 -4.33 -6.98 -0.13
N VAL A 101 -3.38 -6.36 -0.82
CA VAL A 101 -2.31 -7.06 -1.54
C VAL A 101 -0.98 -6.60 -0.97
N LEU A 102 -0.27 -7.51 -0.31
CA LEU A 102 1.09 -7.23 0.18
C LEU A 102 2.10 -7.56 -0.92
N ILE A 103 2.96 -6.60 -1.25
CA ILE A 103 4.13 -6.90 -2.07
C ILE A 103 5.26 -7.31 -1.14
N HIS A 104 5.63 -8.58 -1.20
CA HIS A 104 6.74 -9.13 -0.42
C HIS A 104 8.07 -8.78 -1.07
N ILE A 105 9.03 -8.27 -0.29
CA ILE A 105 10.36 -7.88 -0.75
C ILE A 105 11.36 -8.10 0.39
N THR A 106 12.61 -8.41 0.05
CA THR A 106 13.68 -8.50 1.06
C THR A 106 14.15 -7.09 1.46
N PRO A 107 14.65 -6.92 2.71
CA PRO A 107 15.19 -5.62 3.14
C PRO A 107 16.31 -5.09 2.23
N GLU A 108 17.16 -5.96 1.74
CA GLU A 108 18.28 -5.60 0.87
C GLU A 108 17.80 -5.02 -0.45
N LEU A 109 16.84 -5.69 -1.09
CA LEU A 109 16.28 -5.22 -2.36
C LEU A 109 15.47 -3.95 -2.19
N ALA A 110 14.67 -3.86 -1.12
CA ALA A 110 13.86 -2.68 -0.83
C ALA A 110 14.74 -1.45 -0.62
N THR A 111 15.82 -1.58 0.15
CA THR A 111 16.77 -0.51 0.40
C THR A 111 17.44 -0.06 -0.90
N ALA A 112 17.92 -1.02 -1.71
CA ALA A 112 18.56 -0.71 -2.99
C ALA A 112 17.61 0.04 -3.93
N ARG A 113 16.36 -0.40 -4.03
CA ARG A 113 15.35 0.25 -4.90
C ARG A 113 14.99 1.65 -4.41
N ALA A 114 14.82 1.83 -3.10
CA ALA A 114 14.49 3.12 -2.53
C ALA A 114 15.62 4.14 -2.75
N GLN A 115 16.88 3.72 -2.60
CA GLN A 115 18.04 4.57 -2.81
C GLN A 115 18.32 4.89 -4.28
N ALA A 116 17.95 3.98 -5.18
CA ALA A 116 18.13 4.18 -6.62
C ALA A 116 17.10 5.11 -7.26
N ARG A 117 16.03 5.48 -6.53
CA ARG A 117 14.98 6.33 -7.07
C ARG A 117 15.52 7.75 -7.31
N ALA A 118 15.54 8.16 -8.59
CA ALA A 118 16.07 9.46 -8.98
C ALA A 118 15.23 10.62 -8.42
N GLY A 119 15.91 11.66 -7.92
CA GLY A 119 15.25 12.87 -7.42
C GLY A 119 14.63 12.75 -6.04
N HIS A 120 14.75 11.60 -5.38
CA HIS A 120 14.23 11.36 -4.03
C HIS A 120 15.36 10.99 -3.09
N PHE A 121 15.42 11.69 -1.95
CA PHE A 121 16.22 11.25 -0.83
C PHE A 121 15.37 10.35 0.06
N TRP A 122 15.80 9.13 0.28
CA TRP A 122 15.12 8.18 1.17
C TRP A 122 16.16 7.51 2.06
N PRO A 123 16.21 7.85 3.36
CA PRO A 123 17.17 7.23 4.27
C PRO A 123 16.92 5.73 4.42
N ALA A 124 17.97 4.93 4.40
CA ALA A 124 17.87 3.49 4.61
C ALA A 124 17.22 3.15 5.95
N SER A 125 17.40 3.99 6.97
CA SER A 125 16.79 3.82 8.28
C SER A 125 15.24 3.82 8.22
N LEU A 126 14.63 4.58 7.32
CA LEU A 126 13.17 4.58 7.13
C LEU A 126 12.69 3.24 6.57
N THR A 127 13.40 2.67 5.59
CA THR A 127 13.07 1.35 5.05
C THR A 127 13.15 0.28 6.15
N LEU A 128 14.25 0.28 6.92
CA LEU A 128 14.44 -0.68 8.01
C LEU A 128 13.39 -0.51 9.11
N SER A 129 12.99 0.72 9.44
CA SER A 129 11.94 0.96 10.42
C SER A 129 10.59 0.39 9.96
N GLN A 130 10.31 0.41 8.67
CA GLN A 130 9.10 -0.18 8.13
C GLN A 130 9.09 -1.70 8.25
N PHE A 131 10.22 -2.36 8.00
CA PHE A 131 10.34 -3.81 8.23
C PHE A 131 10.15 -4.17 9.71
N ALA A 132 10.60 -3.32 10.61
CA ALA A 132 10.48 -3.55 12.05
C ALA A 132 9.01 -3.59 12.51
N ILE A 133 8.12 -2.85 11.85
CA ILE A 133 6.69 -2.81 12.21
C ILE A 133 5.79 -3.64 11.30
N LEU A 134 6.33 -4.16 10.20
CA LEU A 134 5.54 -4.97 9.26
C LEU A 134 4.97 -6.21 9.94
N GLU A 135 3.65 -6.34 9.90
CA GLU A 135 2.91 -7.54 10.29
C GLU A 135 2.32 -8.12 9.02
N GLU A 136 2.79 -9.29 8.62
CA GLU A 136 2.25 -9.93 7.41
C GLU A 136 0.78 -10.30 7.61
N PRO A 137 -0.05 -10.23 6.54
CA PRO A 137 -1.46 -10.58 6.65
C PRO A 137 -1.65 -11.99 7.18
N ALA A 138 -2.57 -12.14 8.12
CA ALA A 138 -2.94 -13.42 8.68
C ALA A 138 -3.93 -14.15 7.75
N ALA A 139 -4.11 -15.44 7.98
CA ALA A 139 -4.97 -16.28 7.14
C ALA A 139 -6.45 -15.86 7.15
N ASP A 140 -6.89 -15.16 8.20
CA ASP A 140 -8.27 -14.68 8.33
C ASP A 140 -8.50 -13.29 7.71
N GLU A 141 -7.45 -12.66 7.17
CA GLU A 141 -7.59 -11.38 6.48
C GLU A 141 -7.99 -11.57 5.02
N PRO A 142 -8.79 -10.66 4.45
CA PRO A 142 -9.09 -10.68 3.02
C PRO A 142 -7.89 -10.13 2.22
N ALA A 143 -6.80 -10.87 2.21
CA ALA A 143 -5.51 -10.44 1.72
C ALA A 143 -4.75 -11.53 0.99
N MET A 144 -3.81 -11.11 0.12
CA MET A 144 -2.89 -12.00 -0.57
C MET A 144 -1.48 -11.39 -0.63
N ARG A 145 -0.51 -12.19 -1.07
CA ARG A 145 0.87 -11.72 -1.33
C ARG A 145 1.25 -11.92 -2.78
N VAL A 146 2.04 -10.97 -3.29
CA VAL A 146 2.79 -11.10 -4.54
C VAL A 146 4.25 -10.82 -4.25
N ASP A 147 5.13 -11.32 -5.10
CA ASP A 147 6.58 -11.12 -4.93
C ASP A 147 7.03 -9.88 -5.72
N ALA A 148 7.84 -9.04 -5.09
CA ALA A 148 8.38 -7.84 -5.71
C ALA A 148 9.26 -8.12 -6.93
N THR A 149 9.85 -9.32 -7.02
CA THR A 149 10.71 -9.72 -8.14
C THR A 149 9.92 -10.21 -9.35
N TRP A 150 8.62 -10.46 -9.21
CA TRP A 150 7.78 -10.83 -10.36
C TRP A 150 7.60 -9.63 -11.29
N ALA A 151 7.45 -9.89 -12.58
CA ALA A 151 7.02 -8.86 -13.52
C ALA A 151 5.66 -8.29 -13.12
N THR A 152 5.41 -7.03 -13.42
CA THR A 152 4.13 -6.37 -13.08
C THR A 152 2.93 -7.14 -13.66
N ASP A 153 3.04 -7.65 -14.89
CA ASP A 153 1.98 -8.46 -15.50
C ASP A 153 1.66 -9.71 -14.71
N GLN A 154 2.67 -10.36 -14.16
CA GLN A 154 2.48 -11.55 -13.30
C GLN A 154 1.80 -11.17 -11.99
N GLN A 155 2.18 -10.06 -11.39
CA GLN A 155 1.55 -9.54 -10.18
C GLN A 155 0.07 -9.23 -10.44
N VAL A 156 -0.23 -8.54 -11.52
CA VAL A 156 -1.61 -8.21 -11.92
C VAL A 156 -2.44 -9.47 -12.10
N ALA A 157 -1.92 -10.46 -12.83
CA ALA A 157 -2.63 -11.71 -13.08
C ALA A 157 -2.92 -12.47 -11.78
N ALA A 158 -1.97 -12.49 -10.84
CA ALA A 158 -2.18 -13.13 -9.54
C ALA A 158 -3.29 -12.43 -8.73
N VAL A 159 -3.32 -11.10 -8.73
CA VAL A 159 -4.37 -10.34 -8.05
C VAL A 159 -5.73 -10.60 -8.69
N GLN A 160 -5.82 -10.60 -10.02
CA GLN A 160 -7.06 -10.91 -10.71
C GLN A 160 -7.60 -12.30 -10.36
N GLY A 161 -6.71 -13.29 -10.22
CA GLY A 161 -7.07 -14.63 -9.76
C GLY A 161 -7.65 -14.63 -8.34
N PHE A 162 -7.09 -13.83 -7.47
CA PHE A 162 -7.55 -13.69 -6.08
C PHE A 162 -8.94 -13.02 -5.98
N LEU A 163 -9.24 -12.09 -6.89
CA LEU A 163 -10.51 -11.35 -6.88
C LEU A 163 -11.70 -12.14 -7.41
N ARG A 164 -11.49 -13.30 -8.02
CA ARG A 164 -12.55 -14.15 -8.59
C ARG A 164 -13.28 -15.01 -7.52
#